data_f9fced592689dcbe59fe39290244546b
#
_entry.id   f9fced592689dcbe59fe39290244546b
#
_cell.length_a   1.000
_cell.length_b   1.000
_cell.length_c   1.000
_cell.angle_alpha   90.00
_cell.angle_beta   90.00
_cell.angle_gamma   90.00
#
_symmetry.space_group_name_H-M   'P 1'
#
loop_
_entity.id
_entity.type
_entity.pdbx_description
1 polymer ?
#
loop_
_entity_poly.entity_id
_entity_poly.type
_entity_poly.pdbx_seq_one_letter_code
_entity_poly.pdbx_strand_id
1 'polypeptide(L)'
;MDYLQRIQNVLDSNAEKSFIQKSRNLFAEIAVEYKHRLSGKFILTNPDGISKIEGNNICITRKLDGEMRTVYYDGNSSVMYTTGGKEEKDFPCLIELTNKLKTAGIKAAGLVAELNFLREEKSGAV
;
A
#
# COMPACT_ATOMS: atom_id res chain seq x y z
N MET A 1 -20.23 5.95 -6.37
CA MET A 1 -19.11 5.92 -7.35
C MET A 1 -18.06 4.96 -6.85
N ASP A 2 -17.69 3.97 -7.65
CA ASP A 2 -16.65 3.03 -7.28
C ASP A 2 -15.24 3.64 -7.43
N TYR A 3 -14.22 2.93 -6.98
CA TYR A 3 -12.86 3.44 -7.04
C TYR A 3 -12.33 3.57 -8.46
N LEU A 4 -12.69 2.65 -9.35
CA LEU A 4 -12.23 2.72 -10.74
C LEU A 4 -12.75 3.98 -11.42
N GLN A 5 -14.00 4.35 -11.18
CA GLN A 5 -14.58 5.59 -11.70
C GLN A 5 -13.90 6.83 -11.09
N ARG A 6 -13.61 6.79 -9.80
CA ARG A 6 -12.92 7.89 -9.11
C ARG A 6 -11.49 8.07 -9.63
N ILE A 7 -10.79 6.98 -9.86
CA ILE A 7 -9.45 7.01 -10.47
C ILE A 7 -9.52 7.57 -11.89
N GLN A 8 -10.47 7.14 -12.68
CA GLN A 8 -10.66 7.65 -14.04
C GLN A 8 -10.93 9.16 -14.05
N ASN A 9 -11.78 9.63 -13.15
CA ASN A 9 -12.06 11.06 -13.04
C ASN A 9 -10.82 11.89 -12.70
N VAL A 10 -9.93 11.34 -11.86
CA VAL A 10 -8.65 11.97 -11.55
C VAL A 10 -7.74 11.99 -12.78
N LEU A 11 -7.64 10.88 -13.51
CA LEU A 11 -6.83 10.77 -14.71
C LEU A 11 -7.28 11.72 -15.82
N ASP A 12 -8.57 12.00 -15.91
CA ASP A 12 -9.14 12.94 -16.88
C ASP A 12 -8.90 14.41 -16.54
N SER A 13 -8.31 14.70 -15.38
CA SER A 13 -7.97 16.05 -14.94
C SER A 13 -6.73 16.56 -15.67
N ASN A 14 -6.86 17.69 -16.38
CA ASN A 14 -5.78 18.26 -17.20
C ASN A 14 -4.87 19.26 -16.49
N ALA A 15 -5.22 19.70 -15.28
CA ALA A 15 -4.41 20.64 -14.50
C ALA A 15 -3.45 19.87 -13.60
N GLU A 16 -2.14 19.90 -13.89
CA GLU A 16 -1.13 19.09 -13.24
C GLU A 16 -1.13 19.18 -11.70
N LYS A 17 -1.14 20.39 -11.15
CA LYS A 17 -1.21 20.57 -9.69
C LYS A 17 -2.50 20.03 -9.10
N SER A 18 -3.62 20.27 -9.79
CA SER A 18 -4.94 19.75 -9.40
C SER A 18 -4.97 18.21 -9.49
N PHE A 19 -4.34 17.65 -10.52
CA PHE A 19 -4.20 16.20 -10.68
C PHE A 19 -3.47 15.58 -9.51
N ILE A 20 -2.29 16.10 -9.15
CA ILE A 20 -1.48 15.60 -8.03
C ILE A 20 -2.27 15.67 -6.72
N GLN A 21 -2.90 16.81 -6.43
CA GLN A 21 -3.67 16.98 -5.19
C GLN A 21 -4.88 16.05 -5.12
N LYS A 22 -5.61 15.91 -6.21
CA LYS A 22 -6.75 14.99 -6.29
C LYS A 22 -6.32 13.54 -6.15
N SER A 23 -5.20 13.17 -6.73
CA SER A 23 -4.63 11.83 -6.60
C SER A 23 -4.25 11.53 -5.15
N ARG A 24 -3.59 12.45 -4.48
CA ARG A 24 -3.21 12.30 -3.07
C ARG A 24 -4.44 12.16 -2.17
N ASN A 25 -5.45 12.98 -2.38
CA ASN A 25 -6.69 12.91 -1.60
C ASN A 25 -7.40 11.58 -1.82
N LEU A 26 -7.46 11.11 -3.06
CA LEU A 26 -8.04 9.81 -3.38
C LEU A 26 -7.30 8.66 -2.70
N PHE A 27 -5.98 8.68 -2.70
CA PHE A 27 -5.18 7.66 -2.04
C PHE A 27 -5.32 7.68 -0.52
N ALA A 28 -5.47 8.85 0.09
CA ALA A 28 -5.79 8.96 1.50
C ALA A 28 -7.13 8.29 1.85
N GLU A 29 -8.14 8.51 1.03
CA GLU A 29 -9.45 7.86 1.20
C GLU A 29 -9.39 6.34 0.96
N ILE A 30 -8.66 5.92 -0.06
CA ILE A 30 -8.43 4.49 -0.33
C ILE A 30 -7.75 3.83 0.88
N ALA A 31 -6.79 4.48 1.50
CA ALA A 31 -6.11 3.97 2.69
C ALA A 31 -7.09 3.66 3.84
N VAL A 32 -8.04 4.56 4.06
CA VAL A 32 -9.07 4.37 5.09
C VAL A 32 -10.01 3.22 4.76
N GLU A 33 -10.48 3.14 3.53
CA GLU A 33 -11.50 2.17 3.15
C GLU A 33 -10.94 0.79 2.77
N TYR A 34 -9.70 0.73 2.35
CA TYR A 34 -9.11 -0.51 1.83
C TYR A 34 -9.19 -1.66 2.83
N LYS A 35 -8.80 -1.42 4.07
CA LYS A 35 -8.83 -2.43 5.12
C LYS A 35 -10.25 -2.90 5.41
N HIS A 36 -11.21 -1.98 5.42
CA HIS A 36 -12.62 -2.32 5.63
C HIS A 36 -13.17 -3.19 4.51
N ARG A 37 -12.83 -2.87 3.27
CA ARG A 37 -13.31 -3.64 2.11
C ARG A 37 -12.73 -5.04 2.04
N LEU A 38 -11.52 -5.24 2.53
CA LEU A 38 -10.88 -6.55 2.58
C LEU A 38 -11.23 -7.32 3.85
N SER A 39 -11.68 -6.64 4.89
CA SER A 39 -12.12 -7.28 6.12
C SER A 39 -13.23 -8.30 5.83
N GLY A 40 -13.06 -9.51 6.33
CA GLY A 40 -14.00 -10.60 6.08
C GLY A 40 -13.80 -11.38 4.77
N LYS A 41 -12.91 -10.92 3.88
CA LYS A 41 -12.54 -11.68 2.68
C LYS A 41 -11.41 -12.67 2.93
N PHE A 42 -10.73 -12.53 4.06
CA PHE A 42 -9.70 -13.46 4.47
C PHE A 42 -10.31 -14.63 5.22
N ILE A 43 -9.90 -15.82 4.86
CA ILE A 43 -10.30 -17.04 5.54
C ILE A 43 -9.10 -17.52 6.34
N LEU A 44 -9.26 -17.55 7.66
CA LEU A 44 -8.27 -18.16 8.54
C LEU A 44 -8.36 -19.67 8.41
N THR A 45 -7.24 -20.32 8.28
CA THR A 45 -7.17 -21.77 8.18
C THR A 45 -6.08 -22.32 9.09
N ASN A 46 -6.10 -23.62 9.28
CA ASN A 46 -5.10 -24.39 10.02
C ASN A 46 -4.40 -25.37 9.08
N PRO A 47 -3.38 -26.14 9.55
CA PRO A 47 -2.69 -27.12 8.70
C PRO A 47 -3.63 -28.12 8.02
N ASP A 48 -4.70 -28.55 8.68
CA ASP A 48 -5.68 -29.47 8.08
C ASP A 48 -6.46 -28.79 6.95
N GLY A 49 -6.78 -27.50 7.10
CA GLY A 49 -7.46 -26.71 6.10
C GLY A 49 -6.62 -26.41 4.87
N ILE A 50 -5.30 -26.33 5.03
CA ILE A 50 -4.36 -26.07 3.92
C ILE A 50 -4.46 -27.18 2.86
N SER A 51 -4.55 -28.42 3.29
CA SER A 51 -4.66 -29.56 2.38
C SER A 51 -5.96 -29.58 1.55
N LYS A 52 -6.95 -28.83 1.96
CA LYS A 52 -8.25 -28.72 1.29
C LYS A 52 -8.34 -27.55 0.32
N ILE A 53 -7.29 -26.73 0.22
CA ILE A 53 -7.24 -25.61 -0.73
C ILE A 53 -7.10 -26.17 -2.13
N GLU A 54 -8.07 -25.87 -2.97
CA GLU A 54 -8.09 -26.29 -4.35
C GLU A 54 -7.71 -25.12 -5.27
N GLY A 55 -7.01 -25.42 -6.35
CA GLY A 55 -6.64 -24.44 -7.36
C GLY A 55 -5.29 -24.73 -7.99
N ASN A 56 -5.13 -24.28 -9.23
CA ASN A 56 -3.89 -24.47 -10.00
C ASN A 56 -2.94 -23.30 -9.89
N ASN A 57 -3.43 -22.14 -9.44
CA ASN A 57 -2.66 -20.91 -9.33
C ASN A 57 -2.64 -20.43 -7.88
N ILE A 58 -1.90 -21.16 -7.05
CA ILE A 58 -1.76 -20.83 -5.63
C ILE A 58 -0.41 -20.14 -5.42
N CYS A 59 -0.42 -18.97 -4.81
CA CYS A 59 0.77 -18.26 -4.36
C CYS A 59 0.88 -18.36 -2.84
N ILE A 60 2.03 -18.82 -2.37
CA ILE A 60 2.30 -18.90 -0.94
C ILE A 60 3.35 -17.85 -0.60
N THR A 61 3.02 -16.98 0.33
CA THR A 61 3.93 -15.95 0.80
C THR A 61 4.03 -15.97 2.32
N ARG A 62 5.20 -15.58 2.82
CA ARG A 62 5.36 -15.36 4.24
C ARG A 62 4.58 -14.11 4.65
N LYS A 63 3.78 -14.22 5.69
CA LYS A 63 3.11 -13.06 6.28
C LYS A 63 4.09 -12.35 7.22
N LEU A 64 4.47 -11.14 6.85
CA LEU A 64 5.25 -10.28 7.73
C LEU A 64 4.31 -9.60 8.73
N ASP A 65 4.78 -9.46 9.95
CA ASP A 65 4.04 -8.78 11.00
C ASP A 65 4.42 -7.30 11.01
N GLY A 66 3.51 -6.47 10.60
CA GLY A 66 3.70 -5.05 10.48
C GLY A 66 2.38 -4.31 10.41
N GLU A 67 2.40 -3.11 9.87
CA GLU A 67 1.22 -2.28 9.72
C GLU A 67 0.96 -1.95 8.26
N MET A 68 -0.30 -2.04 7.85
CA MET A 68 -0.67 -1.70 6.48
C MET A 68 -0.46 -0.22 6.21
N ARG A 69 0.13 0.07 5.05
CA ARG A 69 0.26 1.41 4.49
C ARG A 69 -0.14 1.41 3.03
N THR A 70 -0.74 2.48 2.59
CA THR A 70 -0.87 2.79 1.18
C THR A 70 0.16 3.84 0.82
N VAL A 71 0.86 3.65 -0.29
CA VAL A 71 1.92 4.54 -0.74
C VAL A 71 1.53 5.14 -2.07
N TYR A 72 1.65 6.44 -2.19
CA TYR A 72 1.45 7.16 -3.43
C TYR A 72 2.77 7.83 -3.87
N TYR A 73 3.18 7.55 -5.10
CA TYR A 73 4.32 8.16 -5.77
C TYR A 73 3.82 9.00 -6.94
N ASP A 74 4.19 10.25 -6.98
CA ASP A 74 3.70 11.23 -7.96
C ASP A 74 4.67 11.52 -9.12
N GLY A 75 5.75 10.78 -9.21
CA GLY A 75 6.83 10.99 -10.17
C GLY A 75 8.02 11.75 -9.60
N ASN A 76 7.89 12.36 -8.45
CA ASN A 76 8.94 13.13 -7.79
C ASN A 76 9.17 12.68 -6.35
N SER A 77 8.13 12.54 -5.58
CA SER A 77 8.17 12.15 -4.17
C SER A 77 7.12 11.10 -3.85
N SER A 78 7.27 10.48 -2.70
CA SER A 78 6.32 9.51 -2.20
C SER A 78 5.78 9.94 -0.84
N VAL A 79 4.56 9.55 -0.58
CA VAL A 79 3.87 9.72 0.69
C VAL A 79 3.14 8.44 1.02
N MET A 80 3.05 8.10 2.30
CA MET A 80 2.25 6.96 2.71
C MET A 80 1.16 7.37 3.68
N TYR A 81 0.12 6.57 3.70
CA TYR A 81 -1.05 6.81 4.55
C TYR A 81 -1.31 5.60 5.44
N THR A 82 -1.61 5.89 6.70
CA THR A 82 -2.06 4.89 7.66
C THR A 82 -3.49 4.44 7.32
N THR A 83 -3.95 3.37 7.94
CA THR A 83 -5.34 2.92 7.83
C THR A 83 -6.36 3.93 8.36
N GLY A 84 -5.92 4.87 9.19
CA GLY A 84 -6.73 6.00 9.65
C GLY A 84 -6.68 7.22 8.75
N GLY A 85 -5.93 7.17 7.65
CA GLY A 85 -5.81 8.26 6.69
C GLY A 85 -4.73 9.30 7.03
N LYS A 86 -3.93 9.07 8.05
CA LYS A 86 -2.83 9.97 8.42
C LYS A 86 -1.70 9.87 7.41
N GLU A 87 -1.25 11.01 6.93
CA GLU A 87 -0.11 11.11 6.03
C GLU A 87 1.20 11.00 6.81
N GLU A 88 2.12 10.18 6.28
CA GLU A 88 3.45 10.00 6.83
C GLU A 88 4.50 10.16 5.73
N LYS A 89 5.58 10.84 6.07
CA LYS A 89 6.73 11.11 5.18
C LYS A 89 8.03 10.81 5.95
N ASP A 90 9.15 10.97 5.27
CA ASP A 90 10.49 10.94 5.86
C ASP A 90 10.91 9.59 6.44
N PHE A 91 10.29 8.51 6.00
CA PHE A 91 10.77 7.17 6.34
C PHE A 91 11.89 6.75 5.38
N PRO A 92 12.97 6.14 5.87
CA PRO A 92 14.07 5.67 5.01
C PRO A 92 13.61 4.71 3.90
N CYS A 93 12.70 3.81 4.21
CA CYS A 93 12.14 2.88 3.22
C CYS A 93 11.36 3.61 2.11
N LEU A 94 10.71 4.71 2.44
CA LEU A 94 9.97 5.52 1.48
C LEU A 94 10.92 6.26 0.53
N ILE A 95 12.03 6.75 1.04
CA ILE A 95 13.08 7.39 0.23
C ILE A 95 13.70 6.37 -0.72
N GLU A 96 14.01 5.18 -0.23
CA GLU A 96 14.55 4.10 -1.04
C GLU A 96 13.58 3.68 -2.15
N LEU A 97 12.31 3.50 -1.82
CA LEU A 97 11.26 3.18 -2.78
C LEU A 97 11.15 4.25 -3.87
N THR A 98 11.14 5.52 -3.47
CA THR A 98 11.09 6.66 -4.38
C THR A 98 12.24 6.63 -5.37
N ASN A 99 13.45 6.38 -4.89
CA ASN A 99 14.63 6.30 -5.74
C ASN A 99 14.56 5.13 -6.72
N LYS A 100 14.06 3.99 -6.27
CA LYS A 100 13.87 2.82 -7.14
C LYS A 100 12.82 3.07 -8.22
N LEU A 101 11.72 3.72 -7.89
CA LEU A 101 10.68 4.07 -8.85
C LEU A 101 11.18 5.07 -9.89
N LYS A 102 11.95 6.06 -9.47
CA LYS A 102 12.60 7.02 -10.39
C LYS A 102 13.55 6.32 -11.34
N THR A 103 14.42 5.46 -10.81
CA THR A 103 15.39 4.71 -11.61
C THR A 103 14.70 3.80 -12.63
N ALA A 104 13.59 3.21 -12.26
CA ALA A 104 12.77 2.38 -13.15
C ALA A 104 11.98 3.19 -14.19
N GLY A 105 12.03 4.51 -14.15
CA GLY A 105 11.30 5.37 -15.08
C GLY A 105 9.79 5.41 -14.85
N ILE A 106 9.34 5.02 -13.67
CA ILE A 106 7.91 5.04 -13.32
C ILE A 106 7.49 6.47 -13.01
N LYS A 107 6.40 6.90 -13.62
CA LYS A 107 5.90 8.28 -13.52
C LYS A 107 4.91 8.49 -12.39
N ALA A 108 4.18 7.45 -12.03
CA ALA A 108 3.24 7.48 -10.91
C ALA A 108 2.95 6.05 -10.46
N ALA A 109 2.72 5.85 -9.18
CA ALA A 109 2.36 4.54 -8.65
C ALA A 109 1.55 4.66 -7.37
N GLY A 110 0.60 3.75 -7.23
CA GLY A 110 -0.10 3.52 -5.98
C GLY A 110 0.17 2.09 -5.52
N LEU A 111 0.59 1.94 -4.28
CA LEU A 111 0.99 0.65 -3.73
C LEU A 111 0.30 0.42 -2.39
N VAL A 112 -0.04 -0.83 -2.14
CA VAL A 112 -0.43 -1.27 -0.81
C VAL A 112 0.72 -2.12 -0.28
N ALA A 113 1.19 -1.79 0.90
CA ALA A 113 2.37 -2.41 1.48
C ALA A 113 2.18 -2.65 2.98
N GLU A 114 3.10 -3.37 3.55
CA GLU A 114 3.17 -3.56 4.99
C GLU A 114 4.45 -2.90 5.50
N LEU A 115 4.28 -1.95 6.41
CA LEU A 115 5.40 -1.29 7.07
C LEU A 115 5.86 -2.17 8.22
N ASN A 116 7.08 -2.65 8.10
CA ASN A 116 7.71 -3.50 9.08
C ASN A 116 8.95 -2.82 9.66
N PHE A 117 9.09 -2.86 10.96
CA PHE A 117 10.25 -2.33 11.66
C PHE A 117 11.17 -3.47 12.06
N LEU A 118 12.43 -3.38 11.65
CA LEU A 118 13.48 -4.22 12.19
C LEU A 118 13.76 -3.76 13.61
N ARG A 119 13.45 -4.61 14.57
CA ARG A 119 13.84 -4.35 15.95
C ARG A 119 15.28 -4.77 16.14
N GLU A 120 16.09 -3.86 16.67
CA GLU A 120 17.40 -4.26 17.18
C GLU A 120 17.19 -5.23 18.34
N GLU A 121 17.89 -6.36 18.29
CA GLU A 121 17.98 -7.24 19.42
C GLU A 121 18.71 -6.51 20.55
N LYS A 122 17.97 -6.15 21.59
CA LYS A 122 18.60 -5.75 22.83
C LYS A 122 19.26 -6.97 23.44
N SER A 123 20.44 -6.80 24.00
CA SER A 123 21.19 -7.82 24.69
C SER A 123 20.28 -8.66 25.61
N GLY A 124 20.09 -9.93 25.28
CA GLY A 124 19.23 -10.85 25.99
C GLY A 124 17.72 -10.68 25.81
N ALA A 125 17.29 -9.77 24.96
CA ALA A 125 15.88 -9.61 24.58
C ALA A 125 15.75 -9.70 23.06
N VAL A 126 15.01 -10.62 22.61
CA VAL A 126 14.68 -10.80 21.19
C VAL A 126 13.31 -10.21 20.93
#